data_80e324dba5614079c3ee39b2518d2270
#
_entry.id   80e324dba5614079c3ee39b2518d2270
#
_cell.length_a   1.000
_cell.length_b   1.000
_cell.length_c   1.000
_cell.angle_alpha   90.00
_cell.angle_beta   90.00
_cell.angle_gamma   90.00
#
_symmetry.space_group_name_H-M   'P 1'
#
loop_
_entity.id
_entity.type
_entity.pdbx_description
1 polymer ?
#
loop_
_entity_poly.entity_id
_entity_poly.type
_entity_poly.pdbx_seq_one_letter_code
_entity_poly.pdbx_strand_id
1 'polypeptide(L)'
;MIPAPIFSGTFFIVLGISFLAAVSVVLWIVALVLFPPVRRSFRAYRRRSTAIFAALCVTSSFVVAMVAIGLQAEANIRKEEAAKHPALVKSERLLGIDMPPGTRLSLSTAGDMNSIEKAEFPHAVDVYGIAAVALTVGTEFDDEAPRNDRDLATLTALTLTTTGPRTIDGWTCGSKAPLKIVLRNDARTRTLWSCHLADGNRVAGGVVPAGSRVMRSTTTYGDGMRDNDYWEIRVAEDDVFELSSLPLRHAELRLDRERTVLAFDYATLARAASVGNIAYPAGTEVTFGVRGLREDYPGAWRFRTPGRQHAVDKNTGPIADGASVVQAPSGKVYAIFPGRTD
;
A
#
# COMPACT_ATOMS: atom_id res chain seq x y z
N MET A 1 -12.70 2.83 -14.76
CA MET A 1 -12.11 2.50 -16.09
C MET A 1 -13.09 2.97 -17.16
N ILE A 2 -12.73 4.01 -17.92
CA ILE A 2 -13.50 4.42 -19.10
C ILE A 2 -13.09 3.43 -20.21
N PRO A 3 -14.02 2.66 -20.81
CA PRO A 3 -13.66 1.77 -21.89
C PRO A 3 -13.08 2.59 -23.05
N ALA A 4 -11.90 2.22 -23.52
CA ALA A 4 -11.30 2.86 -24.68
C ALA A 4 -12.28 2.75 -25.85
N PRO A 5 -12.58 3.85 -26.58
CA PRO A 5 -13.50 3.82 -27.70
C PRO A 5 -12.91 2.89 -28.76
N ILE A 6 -13.64 1.80 -29.09
CA ILE A 6 -13.28 0.89 -30.16
C ILE A 6 -13.59 1.61 -31.47
N PHE A 7 -12.62 2.29 -32.04
CA PHE A 7 -12.78 2.88 -33.39
C PHE A 7 -12.84 1.77 -34.43
N SER A 8 -13.90 1.79 -35.23
CA SER A 8 -14.06 0.83 -36.33
C SER A 8 -13.03 1.09 -37.45
N GLY A 9 -12.66 0.06 -38.20
CA GLY A 9 -11.75 0.21 -39.36
C GLY A 9 -12.20 1.29 -40.34
N THR A 10 -13.52 1.46 -40.53
CA THR A 10 -14.14 2.53 -41.32
C THR A 10 -13.79 3.91 -40.83
N PHE A 11 -13.68 4.13 -39.52
CA PHE A 11 -13.27 5.40 -38.94
C PHE A 11 -11.86 5.81 -39.38
N PHE A 12 -10.91 4.87 -39.38
CA PHE A 12 -9.53 5.15 -39.82
C PHE A 12 -9.44 5.42 -41.32
N ILE A 13 -10.25 4.76 -42.12
CA ILE A 13 -10.33 5.02 -43.58
C ILE A 13 -10.84 6.45 -43.82
N VAL A 14 -11.94 6.84 -43.16
CA VAL A 14 -12.52 8.19 -43.30
C VAL A 14 -11.51 9.26 -42.83
N LEU A 15 -10.85 9.03 -41.70
CA LEU A 15 -9.81 9.92 -41.18
C LEU A 15 -8.65 10.07 -42.17
N GLY A 16 -8.16 8.96 -42.75
CA GLY A 16 -7.08 8.96 -43.74
C GLY A 16 -7.43 9.71 -44.99
N ILE A 17 -8.64 9.49 -45.55
CA ILE A 17 -9.14 10.21 -46.75
C ILE A 17 -9.25 11.70 -46.44
N SER A 18 -9.82 12.07 -45.30
CA SER A 18 -9.99 13.48 -44.89
C SER A 18 -8.65 14.18 -44.67
N PHE A 19 -7.65 13.47 -44.10
CA PHE A 19 -6.30 13.99 -43.93
C PHE A 19 -5.61 14.25 -45.28
N LEU A 20 -5.71 13.31 -46.22
CA LEU A 20 -5.17 13.48 -47.58
C LEU A 20 -5.85 14.66 -48.31
N ALA A 21 -7.16 14.83 -48.12
CA ALA A 21 -7.89 15.96 -48.66
C ALA A 21 -7.38 17.28 -48.08
N ALA A 22 -7.16 17.35 -46.76
CA ALA A 22 -6.61 18.54 -46.07
C ALA A 22 -5.20 18.90 -46.61
N VAL A 23 -4.31 17.93 -46.73
CA VAL A 23 -2.99 18.13 -47.31
C VAL A 23 -3.09 18.63 -48.73
N SER A 24 -4.01 18.07 -49.56
CA SER A 24 -4.22 18.47 -50.92
C SER A 24 -4.73 19.91 -51.03
N VAL A 25 -5.63 20.36 -50.13
CA VAL A 25 -6.08 21.75 -50.04
C VAL A 25 -4.91 22.69 -49.76
N VAL A 26 -4.10 22.37 -48.77
CA VAL A 26 -2.91 23.17 -48.40
C VAL A 26 -1.94 23.28 -49.58
N LEU A 27 -1.58 22.13 -50.18
CA LEU A 27 -0.72 22.12 -51.37
C LEU A 27 -1.28 22.92 -52.53
N TRP A 28 -2.58 22.83 -52.76
CA TRP A 28 -3.24 23.60 -53.83
C TRP A 28 -3.18 25.10 -53.53
N ILE A 29 -3.48 25.53 -52.32
CA ILE A 29 -3.34 26.95 -51.93
C ILE A 29 -1.90 27.45 -52.12
N VAL A 30 -0.93 26.66 -51.66
CA VAL A 30 0.49 26.99 -51.85
C VAL A 30 0.85 27.07 -53.33
N ALA A 31 0.39 26.15 -54.14
CA ALA A 31 0.60 26.17 -55.60
C ALA A 31 -0.04 27.40 -56.26
N LEU A 32 -1.23 27.78 -55.85
CA LEU A 32 -1.90 28.98 -56.33
C LEU A 32 -1.15 30.27 -55.94
N VAL A 33 -0.49 30.26 -54.78
CA VAL A 33 0.28 31.46 -54.31
C VAL A 33 1.63 31.54 -55.00
N LEU A 34 2.34 30.44 -55.17
CA LEU A 34 3.74 30.46 -55.64
C LEU A 34 3.87 30.33 -57.14
N PHE A 35 2.93 29.66 -57.84
CA PHE A 35 3.11 29.34 -59.27
C PHE A 35 2.08 30.07 -60.16
N PRO A 36 2.54 31.10 -60.96
CA PRO A 36 1.68 31.82 -61.90
C PRO A 36 0.99 30.98 -62.96
N PRO A 37 1.57 29.88 -63.48
CA PRO A 37 0.89 29.03 -64.47
C PRO A 37 -0.32 28.30 -63.85
N VAL A 38 -0.25 27.90 -62.57
CA VAL A 38 -1.36 27.25 -61.87
C VAL A 38 -2.56 28.23 -61.73
N ARG A 39 -2.32 29.49 -61.49
CA ARG A 39 -3.36 30.54 -61.46
C ARG A 39 -4.05 30.73 -62.82
N ARG A 40 -3.29 30.64 -63.92
CA ARG A 40 -3.86 30.75 -65.28
C ARG A 40 -4.75 29.55 -65.56
N SER A 41 -4.29 28.34 -65.27
CA SER A 41 -5.07 27.10 -65.42
C SER A 41 -6.33 27.12 -64.55
N PHE A 42 -6.25 27.57 -63.32
CA PHE A 42 -7.42 27.72 -62.41
C PHE A 42 -8.48 28.67 -63.00
N ARG A 43 -8.06 29.80 -63.60
CA ARG A 43 -8.96 30.73 -64.23
C ARG A 43 -9.59 30.18 -65.51
N ALA A 44 -8.84 29.40 -66.33
CA ALA A 44 -9.34 28.78 -67.54
C ALA A 44 -10.43 27.70 -67.28
N TYR A 45 -10.29 26.94 -66.18
CA TYR A 45 -11.24 25.88 -65.79
C TYR A 45 -12.00 26.22 -64.50
N ARG A 46 -12.34 27.47 -64.28
CA ARG A 46 -12.85 28.02 -63.01
C ARG A 46 -13.97 27.15 -62.38
N ARG A 47 -15.01 26.79 -63.11
CA ARG A 47 -16.13 25.99 -62.56
C ARG A 47 -15.68 24.62 -62.00
N ARG A 48 -14.87 23.87 -62.78
CA ARG A 48 -14.39 22.55 -62.38
C ARG A 48 -13.42 22.65 -61.20
N SER A 49 -12.47 23.57 -61.27
CA SER A 49 -11.48 23.78 -60.22
C SER A 49 -12.13 24.22 -58.91
N THR A 50 -13.13 25.09 -58.95
CA THR A 50 -13.88 25.50 -57.75
C THR A 50 -14.69 24.36 -57.17
N ALA A 51 -15.32 23.54 -58.00
CA ALA A 51 -16.07 22.35 -57.52
C ALA A 51 -15.17 21.34 -56.81
N ILE A 52 -14.02 21.02 -57.43
CA ILE A 52 -13.04 20.10 -56.80
C ILE A 52 -12.48 20.68 -55.49
N PHE A 53 -12.12 21.97 -55.48
CA PHE A 53 -11.64 22.63 -54.29
C PHE A 53 -12.68 22.65 -53.17
N ALA A 54 -13.95 22.94 -53.50
CA ALA A 54 -15.04 22.87 -52.53
C ALA A 54 -15.24 21.44 -51.96
N ALA A 55 -15.19 20.45 -52.81
CA ALA A 55 -15.30 19.04 -52.38
C ALA A 55 -14.15 18.66 -51.42
N LEU A 56 -12.91 19.05 -51.76
CA LEU A 56 -11.75 18.82 -50.88
C LEU A 56 -11.90 19.55 -49.54
N CYS A 57 -12.38 20.81 -49.55
CA CYS A 57 -12.63 21.59 -48.32
C CYS A 57 -13.70 20.89 -47.45
N VAL A 58 -14.79 20.42 -48.04
CA VAL A 58 -15.83 19.70 -47.28
C VAL A 58 -15.27 18.41 -46.67
N THR A 59 -14.52 17.61 -47.48
CA THR A 59 -13.89 16.39 -46.97
C THR A 59 -12.87 16.67 -45.88
N SER A 60 -12.05 17.74 -45.99
CA SER A 60 -11.05 18.11 -45.01
C SER A 60 -11.64 18.69 -43.72
N SER A 61 -12.88 19.19 -43.77
CA SER A 61 -13.56 19.76 -42.58
C SER A 61 -13.69 18.76 -41.42
N PHE A 62 -13.82 17.47 -41.77
CA PHE A 62 -13.88 16.41 -40.75
C PHE A 62 -12.58 16.32 -39.91
N VAL A 63 -11.41 16.38 -40.54
CA VAL A 63 -10.12 16.37 -39.80
C VAL A 63 -9.98 17.63 -38.96
N VAL A 64 -10.35 18.80 -39.51
CA VAL A 64 -10.31 20.06 -38.75
C VAL A 64 -11.23 20.00 -37.53
N ALA A 65 -12.44 19.50 -37.70
CA ALA A 65 -13.38 19.30 -36.60
C ALA A 65 -12.83 18.34 -35.53
N MET A 66 -12.26 17.21 -35.93
CA MET A 66 -11.67 16.22 -35.02
C MET A 66 -10.47 16.80 -34.26
N VAL A 67 -9.60 17.56 -34.92
CA VAL A 67 -8.48 18.24 -34.26
C VAL A 67 -9.00 19.28 -33.26
N ALA A 68 -9.99 20.09 -33.65
CA ALA A 68 -10.58 21.08 -32.76
C ALA A 68 -11.23 20.44 -31.51
N ILE A 69 -11.99 19.35 -31.70
CA ILE A 69 -12.56 18.54 -30.60
C ILE A 69 -11.45 17.97 -29.72
N GLY A 70 -10.39 17.42 -30.30
CA GLY A 70 -9.23 16.88 -29.57
C GLY A 70 -8.55 17.95 -28.70
N LEU A 71 -8.26 19.11 -29.26
CA LEU A 71 -7.67 20.22 -28.52
C LEU A 71 -8.59 20.72 -27.38
N GLN A 72 -9.89 20.79 -27.64
CA GLN A 72 -10.86 21.19 -26.63
C GLN A 72 -10.97 20.14 -25.51
N ALA A 73 -10.97 18.85 -25.86
CA ALA A 73 -10.98 17.75 -24.90
C ALA A 73 -9.71 17.78 -24.03
N GLU A 74 -8.54 17.97 -24.63
CA GLU A 74 -7.27 18.10 -23.90
C GLU A 74 -7.28 19.32 -22.95
N ALA A 75 -7.79 20.46 -23.40
CA ALA A 75 -7.93 21.64 -22.55
C ALA A 75 -8.88 21.40 -21.38
N ASN A 76 -9.98 20.67 -21.60
CA ASN A 76 -10.91 20.31 -20.53
C ASN A 76 -10.28 19.32 -19.53
N ILE A 77 -9.56 18.30 -20.00
CA ILE A 77 -8.83 17.35 -19.15
C ILE A 77 -7.82 18.10 -18.27
N ARG A 78 -7.03 19.00 -18.87
CA ARG A 78 -6.05 19.80 -18.09
C ARG A 78 -6.73 20.67 -17.03
N LYS A 79 -7.89 21.25 -17.32
CA LYS A 79 -8.67 22.04 -16.34
C LYS A 79 -9.20 21.16 -15.21
N GLU A 80 -9.71 19.98 -15.55
CA GLU A 80 -10.20 19.01 -14.57
C GLU A 80 -9.08 18.53 -13.67
N GLU A 81 -7.93 18.15 -14.24
CA GLU A 81 -6.75 17.75 -13.46
C GLU A 81 -6.25 18.88 -12.55
N ALA A 82 -6.19 20.12 -13.05
CA ALA A 82 -5.84 21.28 -12.22
C ALA A 82 -6.85 21.50 -11.08
N ALA A 83 -8.14 21.26 -11.33
CA ALA A 83 -9.18 21.38 -10.31
C ALA A 83 -9.15 20.23 -9.26
N LYS A 84 -8.48 19.11 -9.56
CA LYS A 84 -8.22 18.04 -8.58
C LYS A 84 -7.08 18.37 -7.63
N HIS A 85 -6.25 19.36 -7.93
CA HIS A 85 -5.09 19.73 -7.12
C HIS A 85 -5.13 21.19 -6.64
N PRO A 86 -6.19 21.61 -5.93
CA PRO A 86 -6.28 22.97 -5.44
C PRO A 86 -5.32 23.19 -4.25
N ALA A 87 -4.89 24.45 -4.09
CA ALA A 87 -4.27 24.93 -2.87
C ALA A 87 -5.26 25.80 -2.09
N LEU A 88 -5.36 25.61 -0.78
CA LEU A 88 -6.23 26.43 0.06
C LEU A 88 -5.71 27.86 0.15
N VAL A 89 -6.55 28.83 -0.16
CA VAL A 89 -6.23 30.26 -0.05
C VAL A 89 -6.45 30.77 1.37
N LYS A 90 -7.38 30.18 2.09
CA LYS A 90 -7.73 30.51 3.48
C LYS A 90 -7.76 29.21 4.31
N SER A 91 -7.75 29.35 5.63
CA SER A 91 -7.93 28.20 6.52
C SER A 91 -9.34 27.63 6.32
N GLU A 92 -9.42 26.30 6.16
CA GLU A 92 -10.69 25.57 6.03
C GLU A 92 -10.69 24.32 6.91
N ARG A 93 -11.87 24.00 7.46
CA ARG A 93 -12.05 22.80 8.25
C ARG A 93 -12.58 21.66 7.38
N LEU A 94 -11.70 20.74 7.03
CA LEU A 94 -11.97 19.59 6.16
C LEU A 94 -11.65 18.31 6.91
N LEU A 95 -12.48 17.27 6.78
CA LEU A 95 -12.34 16.01 7.53
C LEU A 95 -12.23 16.22 9.06
N GLY A 96 -12.82 17.29 9.61
CA GLY A 96 -12.69 17.63 11.02
C GLY A 96 -11.33 18.24 11.42
N ILE A 97 -10.42 18.49 10.47
CA ILE A 97 -9.07 19.03 10.65
C ILE A 97 -9.05 20.48 10.17
N ASP A 98 -8.48 21.38 10.97
CA ASP A 98 -8.29 22.77 10.58
C ASP A 98 -7.04 22.89 9.70
N MET A 99 -7.25 22.93 8.38
CA MET A 99 -6.17 23.00 7.38
C MET A 99 -5.78 24.45 7.10
N PRO A 100 -4.49 24.82 7.21
CA PRO A 100 -4.04 26.20 7.03
C PRO A 100 -4.02 26.62 5.55
N PRO A 101 -3.95 27.95 5.26
CA PRO A 101 -3.69 28.44 3.91
C PRO A 101 -2.39 27.86 3.36
N GLY A 102 -2.33 27.58 2.06
CA GLY A 102 -1.20 26.96 1.41
C GLY A 102 -1.19 25.42 1.48
N THR A 103 -2.18 24.80 2.16
CA THR A 103 -2.38 23.35 2.09
C THR A 103 -2.68 22.93 0.64
N ARG A 104 -1.93 21.99 0.11
CA ARG A 104 -2.16 21.39 -1.21
C ARG A 104 -3.03 20.15 -1.05
N LEU A 105 -4.13 20.10 -1.77
CA LEU A 105 -5.06 18.97 -1.75
C LEU A 105 -4.93 18.14 -3.03
N SER A 106 -5.20 16.86 -2.91
CA SER A 106 -5.53 15.97 -4.04
C SER A 106 -6.93 15.43 -3.81
N LEU A 107 -7.82 15.66 -4.79
CA LEU A 107 -9.23 15.30 -4.74
C LEU A 107 -9.50 14.17 -5.74
N SER A 108 -10.35 13.20 -5.39
CA SER A 108 -10.81 12.18 -6.34
C SER A 108 -11.76 12.77 -7.38
N THR A 109 -12.55 13.78 -6.97
CA THR A 109 -13.51 14.48 -7.82
C THR A 109 -13.14 15.95 -7.89
N ALA A 110 -12.97 16.48 -9.10
CA ALA A 110 -12.59 17.85 -9.35
C ALA A 110 -13.58 18.84 -8.69
N GLY A 111 -13.06 19.71 -7.82
CA GLY A 111 -13.84 20.75 -7.14
C GLY A 111 -14.68 20.27 -5.94
N ASP A 112 -14.73 18.99 -5.64
CA ASP A 112 -15.41 18.47 -4.45
C ASP A 112 -14.45 18.38 -3.27
N MET A 113 -14.51 19.33 -2.36
CA MET A 113 -13.66 19.40 -1.16
C MET A 113 -13.92 18.26 -0.15
N ASN A 114 -15.00 17.48 -0.31
CA ASN A 114 -15.25 16.30 0.53
C ASN A 114 -14.56 15.04 -0.02
N SER A 115 -14.06 15.10 -1.25
CA SER A 115 -13.40 13.99 -1.94
C SER A 115 -11.88 13.98 -1.77
N ILE A 116 -11.36 14.42 -0.61
CA ILE A 116 -9.94 14.51 -0.33
C ILE A 116 -9.33 13.11 -0.29
N GLU A 117 -8.33 12.85 -1.12
CA GLU A 117 -7.47 11.67 -1.07
C GLU A 117 -6.14 11.96 -0.35
N LYS A 118 -5.61 13.18 -0.53
CA LYS A 118 -4.32 13.59 0.06
C LYS A 118 -4.35 15.08 0.42
N ALA A 119 -3.67 15.42 1.52
CA ALA A 119 -3.36 16.81 1.87
C ALA A 119 -1.88 16.92 2.27
N GLU A 120 -1.21 17.95 1.77
CA GLU A 120 0.14 18.35 2.15
C GLU A 120 0.10 19.71 2.82
N PHE A 121 0.56 19.79 4.06
CA PHE A 121 0.50 21.00 4.86
C PHE A 121 1.78 21.84 4.72
N PRO A 122 1.71 23.17 4.73
CA PRO A 122 2.89 24.04 4.69
C PRO A 122 3.74 23.97 5.97
N HIS A 123 3.17 23.54 7.07
CA HIS A 123 3.80 23.26 8.36
C HIS A 123 3.03 22.16 9.08
N ALA A 124 3.56 21.65 10.18
CA ALA A 124 2.89 20.60 10.94
C ALA A 124 1.53 21.07 11.48
N VAL A 125 0.50 20.28 11.23
CA VAL A 125 -0.90 20.50 11.62
C VAL A 125 -1.32 19.40 12.60
N ASP A 126 -2.17 19.75 13.55
CA ASP A 126 -2.76 18.75 14.45
C ASP A 126 -3.83 17.95 13.71
N VAL A 127 -3.55 16.68 13.49
CA VAL A 127 -4.47 15.71 12.90
C VAL A 127 -4.87 14.73 14.01
N TYR A 128 -6.01 14.97 14.63
CA TYR A 128 -6.52 14.17 15.76
C TYR A 128 -5.48 13.97 16.88
N GLY A 129 -4.77 15.03 17.27
CA GLY A 129 -3.73 15.04 18.31
C GLY A 129 -2.37 14.52 17.85
N ILE A 130 -2.16 14.39 16.52
CA ILE A 130 -0.89 13.98 15.92
C ILE A 130 -0.40 15.11 15.01
N ALA A 131 0.78 15.68 15.31
CA ALA A 131 1.38 16.68 14.42
C ALA A 131 1.89 16.03 13.15
N ALA A 132 1.21 16.30 12.03
CA ALA A 132 1.51 15.75 10.71
C ALA A 132 1.78 16.86 9.69
N VAL A 133 2.63 16.59 8.71
CA VAL A 133 2.92 17.47 7.55
C VAL A 133 2.21 17.03 6.29
N ALA A 134 1.71 15.80 6.26
CA ALA A 134 0.86 15.30 5.18
C ALA A 134 -0.08 14.21 5.70
N LEU A 135 -1.21 14.05 5.04
CA LEU A 135 -2.13 12.94 5.23
C LEU A 135 -2.58 12.36 3.90
N THR A 136 -2.90 11.08 3.90
CA THR A 136 -3.61 10.38 2.82
C THR A 136 -4.83 9.71 3.42
N VAL A 137 -5.97 9.86 2.78
CA VAL A 137 -7.24 9.25 3.20
C VAL A 137 -7.40 7.92 2.50
N GLY A 138 -7.85 6.93 3.22
CA GLY A 138 -8.15 5.60 2.71
C GLY A 138 -9.26 4.94 3.52
N THR A 139 -9.47 3.67 3.27
CA THR A 139 -10.43 2.84 4.01
C THR A 139 -9.76 1.57 4.48
N GLU A 140 -10.19 1.07 5.64
CA GLU A 140 -9.82 -0.24 6.17
C GLU A 140 -11.07 -1.01 6.57
N PHE A 141 -10.98 -2.33 6.58
CA PHE A 141 -12.09 -3.15 7.08
C PHE A 141 -12.17 -3.08 8.60
N ASP A 142 -13.39 -3.01 9.13
CA ASP A 142 -13.61 -3.06 10.58
C ASP A 142 -13.60 -4.51 11.06
N ASP A 143 -12.45 -4.96 11.54
CA ASP A 143 -12.27 -6.31 12.07
C ASP A 143 -13.08 -6.57 13.37
N GLU A 144 -13.52 -5.52 14.05
CA GLU A 144 -14.33 -5.63 15.26
C GLU A 144 -15.84 -5.60 14.97
N ALA A 145 -16.24 -5.35 13.71
CA ALA A 145 -17.65 -5.38 13.32
C ALA A 145 -18.28 -6.79 13.49
N PRO A 146 -19.57 -6.88 13.79
CA PRO A 146 -20.28 -8.15 13.83
C PRO A 146 -20.15 -8.94 12.54
N ARG A 147 -20.05 -10.27 12.63
CA ARG A 147 -19.80 -11.17 11.48
C ARG A 147 -20.73 -10.96 10.28
N ASN A 148 -21.97 -10.57 10.52
CA ASN A 148 -23.02 -10.38 9.50
C ASN A 148 -22.80 -9.12 8.65
N ASP A 149 -22.02 -8.15 9.14
CA ASP A 149 -21.80 -6.84 8.49
C ASP A 149 -20.33 -6.60 8.09
N ARG A 150 -19.44 -7.58 8.30
CA ARG A 150 -17.99 -7.41 8.07
C ARG A 150 -17.61 -7.05 6.64
N ASP A 151 -18.30 -7.63 5.68
CA ASP A 151 -18.01 -7.40 4.26
C ASP A 151 -18.36 -5.96 3.82
N LEU A 152 -19.09 -5.22 4.67
CA LEU A 152 -19.57 -3.86 4.39
C LEU A 152 -19.05 -2.81 5.39
N ALA A 153 -18.56 -3.24 6.56
CA ALA A 153 -18.06 -2.30 7.57
C ALA A 153 -16.65 -1.83 7.23
N THR A 154 -16.55 -0.58 6.85
CA THR A 154 -15.26 0.07 6.57
C THR A 154 -15.02 1.23 7.53
N LEU A 155 -13.76 1.41 7.93
CA LEU A 155 -13.30 2.52 8.75
C LEU A 155 -12.55 3.53 7.87
N THR A 156 -12.72 4.81 8.14
CA THR A 156 -11.85 5.82 7.54
C THR A 156 -10.44 5.65 8.08
N ALA A 157 -9.49 5.45 7.21
CA ALA A 157 -8.08 5.33 7.53
C ALA A 157 -7.33 6.59 7.12
N LEU A 158 -6.45 7.07 7.98
CA LEU A 158 -5.55 8.19 7.68
C LEU A 158 -4.10 7.71 7.78
N THR A 159 -3.37 7.85 6.70
CA THR A 159 -1.92 7.63 6.67
C THR A 159 -1.23 8.98 6.83
N LEU A 160 -0.49 9.15 7.92
CA LEU A 160 0.09 10.42 8.34
C LEU A 160 1.61 10.42 8.20
N THR A 161 2.17 11.49 7.65
CA THR A 161 3.61 11.77 7.71
C THR A 161 3.87 12.73 8.86
N THR A 162 4.61 12.28 9.88
CA THR A 162 4.87 13.04 11.11
C THR A 162 6.26 13.66 11.10
N THR A 163 6.45 14.73 11.89
CA THR A 163 7.73 15.43 12.01
C THR A 163 8.67 14.84 13.04
N GLY A 164 8.20 13.90 13.87
CA GLY A 164 8.97 13.26 14.92
C GLY A 164 8.24 12.05 15.49
N PRO A 165 8.89 11.27 16.37
CA PRO A 165 8.27 10.10 16.98
C PRO A 165 6.98 10.46 17.72
N ARG A 166 5.99 9.55 17.71
CA ARG A 166 4.69 9.73 18.38
C ARG A 166 4.27 8.46 19.10
N THR A 167 3.75 8.63 20.31
CA THR A 167 3.17 7.50 21.04
C THR A 167 1.66 7.45 20.83
N ILE A 168 1.18 6.32 20.32
CA ILE A 168 -0.24 6.05 20.03
C ILE A 168 -0.54 4.64 20.50
N ASP A 169 -1.62 4.47 21.23
CA ASP A 169 -2.02 3.18 21.84
C ASP A 169 -0.85 2.49 22.55
N GLY A 170 0.03 3.32 23.16
CA GLY A 170 1.22 2.92 23.87
C GLY A 170 2.39 2.45 23.00
N TRP A 171 2.31 2.48 21.67
CA TRP A 171 3.41 2.25 20.77
C TRP A 171 4.10 3.56 20.38
N THR A 172 5.40 3.64 20.51
CA THR A 172 6.18 4.78 20.04
C THR A 172 6.55 4.54 18.59
N CYS A 173 5.84 5.23 17.69
CA CYS A 173 6.04 5.19 16.24
C CYS A 173 7.14 6.15 15.79
N GLY A 174 8.00 5.73 14.89
CA GLY A 174 9.03 6.57 14.27
C GLY A 174 8.44 7.50 13.21
N SER A 175 9.21 8.53 12.83
CA SER A 175 8.82 9.50 11.79
C SER A 175 9.41 9.22 10.41
N LYS A 176 10.29 8.23 10.28
CA LYS A 176 10.95 7.89 8.99
C LYS A 176 9.98 7.27 7.98
N ALA A 177 8.91 6.68 8.44
CA ALA A 177 7.87 6.09 7.62
C ALA A 177 6.49 6.60 8.08
N PRO A 178 5.51 6.68 7.18
CA PRO A 178 4.15 7.07 7.55
C PRO A 178 3.55 6.13 8.58
N LEU A 179 2.74 6.69 9.48
CA LEU A 179 1.91 5.93 10.40
C LEU A 179 0.46 5.94 9.94
N LYS A 180 -0.27 4.86 10.21
CA LYS A 180 -1.66 4.71 9.82
C LYS A 180 -2.54 4.61 11.06
N ILE A 181 -3.56 5.44 11.11
CA ILE A 181 -4.62 5.38 12.12
C ILE A 181 -5.96 5.12 11.46
N VAL A 182 -6.90 4.59 12.20
CA VAL A 182 -8.31 4.47 11.79
C VAL A 182 -9.18 5.31 12.71
N LEU A 183 -10.22 5.88 12.11
CA LEU A 183 -11.23 6.67 12.82
C LEU A 183 -12.49 5.81 12.93
N ARG A 184 -13.03 5.69 14.15
CA ARG A 184 -14.33 5.05 14.38
C ARG A 184 -15.47 6.05 14.16
N ASN A 185 -16.68 5.55 14.10
CA ASN A 185 -17.92 6.21 13.67
C ASN A 185 -18.21 7.61 14.24
N ASP A 186 -17.55 8.01 15.32
CA ASP A 186 -17.67 9.34 15.93
C ASP A 186 -16.59 10.33 15.46
N ALA A 187 -15.68 9.91 14.60
CA ALA A 187 -14.49 10.66 14.15
C ALA A 187 -13.63 11.25 15.30
N ARG A 188 -13.91 10.88 16.57
CA ARG A 188 -13.20 11.33 17.76
C ARG A 188 -12.28 10.26 18.31
N THR A 189 -12.68 9.00 18.17
CA THR A 189 -11.87 7.87 18.62
C THR A 189 -10.96 7.42 17.50
N ARG A 190 -9.68 7.68 17.67
CA ARG A 190 -8.61 7.19 16.79
C ARG A 190 -7.95 5.97 17.41
N THR A 191 -7.57 5.01 16.59
CA THR A 191 -6.74 3.88 16.99
C THR A 191 -5.59 3.70 16.00
N LEU A 192 -4.44 3.25 16.52
CA LEU A 192 -3.33 2.90 15.67
C LEU A 192 -3.70 1.69 14.81
N TRP A 193 -3.49 1.80 13.50
CA TRP A 193 -3.60 0.67 12.58
C TRP A 193 -2.25 0.04 12.29
N SER A 194 -1.26 0.84 11.94
CA SER A 194 0.11 0.37 11.77
C SER A 194 1.12 1.51 11.81
N CYS A 195 2.34 1.21 12.25
CA CYS A 195 3.50 2.09 12.10
C CYS A 195 4.82 1.31 12.16
N HIS A 196 5.91 1.99 11.79
CA HIS A 196 7.25 1.52 12.12
C HIS A 196 7.65 2.06 13.49
N LEU A 197 8.14 1.17 14.34
CA LEU A 197 8.49 1.49 15.72
C LEU A 197 9.75 2.35 15.79
N ALA A 198 9.75 3.32 16.70
CA ALA A 198 10.96 4.00 17.16
C ALA A 198 11.67 3.15 18.23
N ASP A 199 12.83 3.62 18.66
CA ASP A 199 13.54 3.02 19.80
C ASP A 199 12.70 3.07 21.08
N GLY A 200 12.96 2.13 22.01
CA GLY A 200 12.39 2.09 23.35
C GLY A 200 11.11 1.28 23.51
N ASN A 201 10.53 0.74 22.43
CA ASN A 201 9.41 -0.19 22.53
C ASN A 201 9.85 -1.53 23.14
N ARG A 202 9.02 -2.08 24.02
CA ARG A 202 9.30 -3.34 24.71
C ARG A 202 8.12 -4.30 24.64
N VAL A 203 8.44 -5.57 24.52
CA VAL A 203 7.47 -6.69 24.51
C VAL A 203 8.08 -7.86 25.28
N ALA A 204 7.35 -8.42 26.21
CA ALA A 204 7.79 -9.53 27.07
C ALA A 204 9.20 -9.33 27.66
N GLY A 205 9.52 -8.07 28.07
CA GLY A 205 10.82 -7.71 28.62
C GLY A 205 11.92 -7.43 27.60
N GLY A 206 11.79 -7.89 26.37
CA GLY A 206 12.71 -7.62 25.26
C GLY A 206 12.51 -6.23 24.67
N VAL A 207 13.59 -5.62 24.16
CA VAL A 207 13.54 -4.38 23.38
C VAL A 207 13.26 -4.72 21.93
N VAL A 208 12.15 -4.20 21.38
CA VAL A 208 11.83 -4.36 19.97
C VAL A 208 12.71 -3.42 19.16
N PRO A 209 13.46 -3.90 18.16
CA PRO A 209 14.32 -3.06 17.34
C PRO A 209 13.55 -1.93 16.64
N ALA A 210 14.16 -0.76 16.54
CA ALA A 210 13.61 0.34 15.75
C ALA A 210 13.49 -0.05 14.28
N GLY A 211 12.42 0.42 13.60
CA GLY A 211 12.13 0.01 12.24
C GLY A 211 11.27 -1.24 12.14
N SER A 212 11.13 -2.04 13.21
CA SER A 212 10.11 -3.10 13.27
C SER A 212 8.72 -2.52 13.03
N ARG A 213 7.85 -3.27 12.36
CA ARG A 213 6.50 -2.82 12.05
C ARG A 213 5.50 -3.40 13.04
N VAL A 214 4.71 -2.54 13.66
CA VAL A 214 3.52 -2.95 14.40
C VAL A 214 2.28 -2.68 13.57
N MET A 215 1.31 -3.60 13.62
CA MET A 215 0.02 -3.46 12.94
C MET A 215 -1.10 -4.14 13.72
N ARG A 216 -2.34 -3.67 13.48
CA ARG A 216 -3.53 -4.39 13.94
C ARG A 216 -3.62 -5.71 13.22
N SER A 217 -3.90 -6.75 13.95
CA SER A 217 -4.09 -8.07 13.40
C SER A 217 -5.18 -8.82 14.14
N THR A 218 -5.88 -9.66 13.41
CA THR A 218 -6.76 -10.69 13.96
C THR A 218 -6.62 -11.92 13.10
N THR A 219 -5.98 -12.96 13.64
CA THR A 219 -5.81 -14.21 12.91
C THR A 219 -7.15 -14.92 12.77
N THR A 220 -7.57 -15.15 11.53
CA THR A 220 -8.77 -15.93 11.20
C THR A 220 -8.35 -17.18 10.45
N TYR A 221 -8.68 -18.35 10.99
CA TYR A 221 -8.42 -19.64 10.38
C TYR A 221 -9.45 -19.97 9.29
N GLY A 222 -9.13 -20.94 8.42
CA GLY A 222 -9.99 -21.34 7.32
C GLY A 222 -11.36 -21.90 7.75
N ASP A 223 -11.49 -22.41 8.98
CA ASP A 223 -12.76 -22.80 9.61
C ASP A 223 -13.54 -21.61 10.20
N GLY A 224 -13.00 -20.40 10.07
CA GLY A 224 -13.61 -19.17 10.58
C GLY A 224 -13.37 -18.92 12.08
N MET A 225 -12.60 -19.78 12.76
CA MET A 225 -12.18 -19.51 14.14
C MET A 225 -11.22 -18.33 14.18
N ARG A 226 -11.24 -17.51 15.23
CA ARG A 226 -10.36 -16.37 15.45
C ARG A 226 -9.55 -16.54 16.72
N ASP A 227 -8.31 -16.10 16.64
CA ASP A 227 -7.47 -15.92 17.84
C ASP A 227 -7.80 -14.58 18.52
N ASN A 228 -7.37 -14.43 19.77
CA ASN A 228 -7.50 -13.19 20.55
C ASN A 228 -6.32 -12.22 20.28
N ASP A 229 -5.59 -12.42 19.20
CA ASP A 229 -4.53 -11.50 18.81
C ASP A 229 -5.12 -10.14 18.41
N TYR A 230 -4.38 -9.09 18.74
CA TYR A 230 -4.77 -7.71 18.49
C TYR A 230 -3.66 -6.92 17.80
N TRP A 231 -2.41 -7.26 18.06
CA TRP A 231 -1.24 -6.69 17.47
C TRP A 231 -0.39 -7.76 16.80
N GLU A 232 0.16 -7.44 15.65
CA GLU A 232 1.24 -8.16 15.00
C GLU A 232 2.47 -7.28 14.95
N ILE A 233 3.63 -7.83 15.35
CA ILE A 233 4.92 -7.16 15.19
C ILE A 233 5.77 -7.98 14.25
N ARG A 234 6.23 -7.37 13.18
CA ARG A 234 7.29 -7.91 12.33
C ARG A 234 8.60 -7.24 12.70
N VAL A 235 9.49 -8.01 13.27
CA VAL A 235 10.83 -7.53 13.64
C VAL A 235 11.58 -7.13 12.37
N ALA A 236 12.34 -6.01 12.43
CA ALA A 236 13.14 -5.55 11.29
C ALA A 236 14.12 -6.64 10.83
N GLU A 237 14.27 -6.80 9.53
CA GLU A 237 14.85 -8.00 8.88
C GLU A 237 16.26 -8.33 9.35
N ASP A 238 17.11 -7.31 9.53
CA ASP A 238 18.52 -7.49 9.90
C ASP A 238 18.77 -7.46 11.41
N ASP A 239 17.72 -7.20 12.20
CA ASP A 239 17.84 -7.00 13.63
C ASP A 239 17.53 -8.27 14.42
N VAL A 240 18.04 -8.29 15.64
CA VAL A 240 17.84 -9.38 16.60
C VAL A 240 16.92 -8.94 17.71
N PHE A 241 15.85 -9.66 17.92
CA PHE A 241 14.94 -9.48 19.04
C PHE A 241 15.21 -10.54 20.11
N GLU A 242 15.53 -10.11 21.32
CA GLU A 242 15.76 -11.02 22.45
C GLU A 242 14.43 -11.30 23.17
N LEU A 243 13.96 -12.54 23.06
CA LEU A 243 12.77 -13.02 23.78
C LEU A 243 13.13 -14.17 24.70
N SER A 244 12.95 -13.98 26.02
CA SER A 244 13.26 -15.00 27.01
C SER A 244 14.68 -15.61 26.83
N SER A 245 15.66 -14.76 26.52
CA SER A 245 17.07 -15.12 26.23
C SER A 245 17.29 -15.82 24.89
N LEU A 246 16.28 -15.93 24.03
CA LEU A 246 16.45 -16.39 22.66
C LEU A 246 16.67 -15.22 21.71
N PRO A 247 17.79 -15.23 20.98
CA PRO A 247 18.08 -14.22 19.97
C PRO A 247 17.34 -14.56 18.68
N LEU A 248 16.20 -13.93 18.44
CA LEU A 248 15.33 -14.23 17.31
C LEU A 248 15.53 -13.22 16.17
N ARG A 249 15.52 -13.72 14.93
CA ARG A 249 15.41 -12.97 13.68
C ARG A 249 14.12 -13.34 12.97
N HIS A 250 13.68 -12.47 12.05
CA HIS A 250 12.49 -12.66 11.19
C HIS A 250 11.23 -13.00 12.01
N ALA A 251 11.19 -12.57 13.28
CA ALA A 251 10.09 -12.93 14.16
C ALA A 251 8.82 -12.13 13.81
N GLU A 252 7.73 -12.87 13.61
CA GLU A 252 6.37 -12.31 13.53
C GLU A 252 5.65 -12.64 14.84
N LEU A 253 5.54 -11.64 15.72
CA LEU A 253 4.94 -11.78 17.03
C LEU A 253 3.45 -11.43 16.96
N ARG A 254 2.59 -12.30 17.47
CA ARG A 254 1.16 -12.01 17.69
C ARG A 254 0.93 -11.74 19.16
N LEU A 255 0.30 -10.62 19.46
CA LEU A 255 0.10 -10.13 20.82
C LEU A 255 -1.39 -9.88 21.06
N ASP A 256 -1.80 -10.01 22.31
CA ASP A 256 -3.10 -9.51 22.75
C ASP A 256 -3.14 -7.97 22.84
N ARG A 257 -4.25 -7.43 23.31
CA ARG A 257 -4.45 -5.99 23.49
C ARG A 257 -3.48 -5.40 24.54
N GLU A 258 -3.14 -6.18 25.54
CA GLU A 258 -2.23 -5.86 26.65
C GLU A 258 -0.75 -6.06 26.27
N ARG A 259 -0.45 -6.48 25.05
CA ARG A 259 0.86 -6.78 24.47
C ARG A 259 1.56 -8.00 25.05
N THR A 260 0.78 -8.95 25.55
CA THR A 260 1.30 -10.26 25.90
C THR A 260 1.53 -11.07 24.62
N VAL A 261 2.67 -11.74 24.51
CA VAL A 261 2.97 -12.59 23.35
C VAL A 261 2.07 -13.83 23.39
N LEU A 262 1.18 -13.95 22.42
CA LEU A 262 0.29 -15.11 22.26
C LEU A 262 0.91 -16.17 21.36
N ALA A 263 1.60 -15.74 20.30
CA ALA A 263 2.22 -16.62 19.35
C ALA A 263 3.36 -15.91 18.62
N PHE A 264 4.27 -16.67 18.05
CA PHE A 264 5.15 -16.22 17.00
C PHE A 264 5.42 -17.35 15.99
N ASP A 265 5.47 -16.93 14.72
CA ASP A 265 5.73 -17.80 13.58
C ASP A 265 7.03 -17.37 12.91
N TYR A 266 7.67 -18.30 12.24
CA TYR A 266 8.84 -18.07 11.36
C TYR A 266 10.07 -17.45 12.01
N ALA A 267 10.09 -17.31 13.35
CA ALA A 267 11.28 -16.84 14.04
C ALA A 267 12.43 -17.82 13.85
N THR A 268 13.62 -17.31 13.65
CA THR A 268 14.84 -18.13 13.58
C THR A 268 15.87 -17.63 14.61
N LEU A 269 16.66 -18.56 15.16
CA LEU A 269 17.78 -18.21 16.04
C LEU A 269 18.84 -17.44 15.24
N ALA A 270 19.14 -16.22 15.65
CA ALA A 270 20.20 -15.42 15.05
C ALA A 270 21.60 -15.97 15.34
N ARG A 271 21.78 -16.62 16.48
CA ARG A 271 23.00 -17.31 16.93
C ARG A 271 22.61 -18.56 17.69
N ALA A 272 23.56 -19.45 17.89
CA ALA A 272 23.33 -20.64 18.72
C ALA A 272 22.82 -20.27 20.11
N ALA A 273 21.85 -21.01 20.60
CA ALA A 273 21.23 -20.80 21.91
C ALA A 273 20.96 -22.14 22.60
N SER A 274 20.87 -22.13 23.92
CA SER A 274 20.51 -23.30 24.70
C SER A 274 19.24 -23.06 25.49
N VAL A 275 18.36 -24.08 25.52
CA VAL A 275 17.17 -24.07 26.36
C VAL A 275 17.22 -25.37 27.20
N GLY A 276 17.35 -25.19 28.50
CA GLY A 276 17.64 -26.35 29.39
C GLY A 276 18.92 -27.08 28.99
N ASN A 277 18.82 -28.37 28.74
CA ASN A 277 19.96 -29.20 28.34
C ASN A 277 20.20 -29.26 26.83
N ILE A 278 19.33 -28.68 26.01
CA ILE A 278 19.46 -28.75 24.55
C ILE A 278 20.08 -27.48 23.99
N ALA A 279 21.15 -27.67 23.22
CA ALA A 279 21.81 -26.62 22.45
C ALA A 279 21.30 -26.65 20.99
N TYR A 280 20.87 -25.49 20.48
CA TYR A 280 20.38 -25.33 19.13
C TYR A 280 21.36 -24.48 18.31
N PRO A 281 21.64 -24.86 17.05
CA PRO A 281 22.47 -24.06 16.18
C PRO A 281 21.77 -22.76 15.73
N ALA A 282 22.52 -21.80 15.21
CA ALA A 282 21.96 -20.64 14.52
C ALA A 282 21.09 -21.09 13.33
N GLY A 283 20.06 -20.31 13.00
CA GLY A 283 19.12 -20.66 11.93
C GLY A 283 18.03 -21.66 12.33
N THR A 284 18.07 -22.21 13.58
CA THR A 284 16.96 -23.05 14.08
C THR A 284 15.65 -22.27 14.06
N GLU A 285 14.63 -22.80 13.40
CA GLU A 285 13.28 -22.27 13.42
C GLU A 285 12.67 -22.43 14.80
N VAL A 286 12.03 -21.39 15.29
CA VAL A 286 11.34 -21.39 16.59
C VAL A 286 9.90 -20.96 16.38
N THR A 287 8.97 -21.74 16.91
CA THR A 287 7.54 -21.45 16.83
C THR A 287 6.91 -21.55 18.22
N PHE A 288 5.98 -20.66 18.53
CA PHE A 288 5.26 -20.64 19.80
C PHE A 288 3.79 -20.28 19.59
N GLY A 289 2.91 -20.91 20.36
CA GLY A 289 1.49 -20.50 20.46
C GLY A 289 0.65 -20.70 19.19
N VAL A 290 1.22 -21.29 18.12
CA VAL A 290 0.43 -21.66 16.93
C VAL A 290 -0.57 -22.75 17.27
N ARG A 291 -1.73 -22.76 16.60
CA ARG A 291 -2.92 -23.54 16.98
C ARG A 291 -2.61 -24.98 17.35
N GLY A 292 -2.08 -25.79 16.46
CA GLY A 292 -1.80 -27.21 16.75
C GLY A 292 -0.79 -27.42 17.90
N LEU A 293 0.26 -26.61 17.96
CA LEU A 293 1.23 -26.69 19.05
C LEU A 293 0.60 -26.30 20.40
N ARG A 294 -0.26 -25.29 20.41
CA ARG A 294 -0.95 -24.82 21.62
C ARG A 294 -1.97 -25.80 22.14
N GLU A 295 -2.67 -26.50 21.24
CA GLU A 295 -3.66 -27.53 21.61
C GLU A 295 -3.00 -28.76 22.24
N ASP A 296 -1.89 -29.25 21.64
CA ASP A 296 -1.20 -30.45 22.11
C ASP A 296 -0.24 -30.18 23.27
N TYR A 297 0.44 -29.01 23.26
CA TYR A 297 1.50 -28.65 24.21
C TYR A 297 1.37 -27.19 24.65
N PRO A 298 0.42 -26.85 25.51
CA PRO A 298 0.19 -25.49 25.95
C PRO A 298 1.46 -24.83 26.54
N GLY A 299 1.82 -23.65 26.04
CA GLY A 299 2.99 -22.88 26.51
C GLY A 299 4.34 -23.44 26.08
N ALA A 300 4.38 -24.46 25.23
CA ALA A 300 5.61 -25.01 24.70
C ALA A 300 6.11 -24.25 23.46
N TRP A 301 7.41 -24.29 23.26
CA TRP A 301 8.11 -23.87 22.06
C TRP A 301 8.47 -25.08 21.22
N ARG A 302 8.41 -24.94 19.90
CA ARG A 302 8.90 -25.94 18.96
C ARG A 302 10.14 -25.39 18.26
N PHE A 303 11.22 -26.16 18.33
CA PHE A 303 12.50 -25.88 17.68
C PHE A 303 12.70 -26.88 16.54
N ARG A 304 13.00 -26.40 15.34
CA ARG A 304 13.32 -27.22 14.18
C ARG A 304 14.66 -26.78 13.60
N THR A 305 15.63 -27.67 13.61
CA THR A 305 16.97 -27.38 13.07
C THR A 305 16.95 -27.35 11.54
N PRO A 306 17.72 -26.46 10.91
CA PRO A 306 17.75 -26.37 9.45
C PRO A 306 18.62 -27.47 8.83
N GLY A 307 18.12 -28.08 7.76
CA GLY A 307 18.89 -28.94 6.88
C GLY A 307 19.64 -30.09 7.60
N ARG A 308 20.96 -30.10 7.43
CA ARG A 308 21.86 -31.11 8.01
C ARG A 308 22.43 -30.75 9.39
N GLN A 309 21.90 -29.68 10.00
CA GLN A 309 22.29 -29.30 11.35
C GLN A 309 21.45 -30.07 12.37
N HIS A 310 22.02 -30.36 13.53
CA HIS A 310 21.33 -31.07 14.62
C HIS A 310 21.43 -30.24 15.92
N ALA A 311 20.42 -30.39 16.75
CA ALA A 311 20.48 -29.95 18.14
C ALA A 311 21.26 -31.00 18.96
N VAL A 312 21.85 -30.55 20.05
CA VAL A 312 22.64 -31.44 20.93
C VAL A 312 22.04 -31.40 22.33
N ASP A 313 21.58 -32.55 22.80
CA ASP A 313 21.25 -32.74 24.21
C ASP A 313 22.52 -33.10 24.97
N LYS A 314 22.83 -32.34 26.02
CA LYS A 314 24.03 -32.57 26.86
C LYS A 314 24.09 -33.93 27.52
N ASN A 315 22.93 -34.61 27.71
CA ASN A 315 22.83 -35.88 28.37
C ASN A 315 22.86 -37.05 27.38
N THR A 316 22.23 -36.90 26.20
CA THR A 316 22.03 -38.02 25.27
C THR A 316 22.79 -37.86 23.96
N GLY A 317 23.39 -36.68 23.72
CA GLY A 317 24.15 -36.39 22.49
C GLY A 317 23.32 -35.78 21.38
N PRO A 318 23.75 -35.96 20.12
CA PRO A 318 23.09 -35.32 18.97
C PRO A 318 21.66 -35.83 18.77
N ILE A 319 20.73 -34.90 18.54
CA ILE A 319 19.36 -35.19 18.10
C ILE A 319 19.38 -35.32 16.58
N ALA A 320 18.59 -36.23 16.03
CA ALA A 320 18.58 -36.47 14.58
C ALA A 320 18.37 -35.19 13.75
N ASP A 321 19.02 -35.16 12.59
CA ASP A 321 18.94 -34.03 11.65
C ASP A 321 17.48 -33.74 11.26
N GLY A 322 17.12 -32.45 11.19
CA GLY A 322 15.78 -32.02 10.84
C GLY A 322 14.68 -32.34 11.86
N ALA A 323 15.05 -32.96 13.00
CA ALA A 323 14.08 -33.24 14.06
C ALA A 323 13.49 -31.96 14.65
N SER A 324 12.25 -32.04 15.09
CA SER A 324 11.58 -30.97 15.84
C SER A 324 11.53 -31.33 17.33
N VAL A 325 12.00 -30.44 18.16
CA VAL A 325 11.94 -30.58 19.62
C VAL A 325 10.85 -29.67 20.17
N VAL A 326 9.94 -30.25 20.93
CA VAL A 326 8.89 -29.47 21.65
C VAL A 326 9.27 -29.44 23.13
N GLN A 327 9.47 -28.23 23.66
CA GLN A 327 9.88 -28.08 25.05
C GLN A 327 9.34 -26.80 25.68
N ALA A 328 9.23 -26.79 26.99
CA ALA A 328 8.88 -25.60 27.75
C ALA A 328 10.05 -24.57 27.74
N PRO A 329 9.77 -23.28 27.96
CA PRO A 329 10.82 -22.27 28.20
C PRO A 329 11.77 -22.62 29.35
N SER A 330 11.30 -23.40 30.34
CA SER A 330 12.09 -23.92 31.46
C SER A 330 13.10 -25.01 31.05
N GLY A 331 13.04 -25.51 29.82
CA GLY A 331 13.89 -26.57 29.30
C GLY A 331 13.31 -27.99 29.42
N LYS A 332 12.10 -28.17 29.98
CA LYS A 332 11.45 -29.50 30.01
C LYS A 332 11.05 -29.89 28.61
N VAL A 333 11.58 -31.00 28.11
CA VAL A 333 11.22 -31.62 26.82
C VAL A 333 9.92 -32.38 26.95
N TYR A 334 8.97 -32.10 26.03
CA TYR A 334 7.69 -32.82 25.93
C TYR A 334 7.72 -33.88 24.86
N ALA A 335 8.28 -33.57 23.69
CA ALA A 335 8.34 -34.47 22.56
C ALA A 335 9.54 -34.17 21.64
N ILE A 336 10.03 -35.16 20.96
CA ILE A 336 10.98 -35.03 19.85
C ILE A 336 10.36 -35.79 18.66
N PHE A 337 10.11 -35.06 17.58
CA PHE A 337 9.57 -35.60 16.34
C PHE A 337 10.72 -35.80 15.35
N PRO A 338 10.82 -36.96 14.67
CA PRO A 338 11.84 -37.20 13.66
C PRO A 338 11.66 -36.20 12.51
N GLY A 339 12.75 -35.79 11.88
CA GLY A 339 12.73 -35.00 10.66
C GLY A 339 11.95 -35.71 9.55
N ARG A 340 11.23 -34.99 8.72
CA ARG A 340 10.74 -35.54 7.46
C ARG A 340 11.97 -35.89 6.61
N THR A 341 12.14 -37.15 6.28
CA THR A 341 13.01 -37.60 5.19
C THR A 341 12.22 -37.32 3.91
N ASP A 342 12.52 -36.17 3.23
CA ASP A 342 12.04 -35.94 1.87
C ASP A 342 12.76 -36.87 0.89
#